data_71d287dcb0684b2fb8138c5a131666be
#
_entry.id   71d287dcb0684b2fb8138c5a131666be
#
_cell.length_a   1.000
_cell.length_b   1.000
_cell.length_c   1.000
_cell.angle_alpha   90.00
_cell.angle_beta   90.00
_cell.angle_gamma   90.00
#
_symmetry.space_group_name_H-M   'P 1'
#
loop_
_entity.id
_entity.type
_entity.pdbx_description
1 polymer ?
#
loop_
_entity_poly.entity_id
_entity_poly.type
_entity_poly.pdbx_seq_one_letter_code
_entity_poly.pdbx_strand_id
1 'polypeptide(L)'
;IRPRTAPGADARAAPGTLGNGRNGASRSGVTGRIDWPASLLKGRPRTRQDLVLQPRSSKPAELWLVIVDASASTRRHGALSKAKGLLSEVFEQARRQRARLAVLHATGRQAQWLWQGQKASQALQQWLAELGAGGGTPLFDALQQGADWQARRQRLHPAERQRLLIITDGRLRDWPALAPSACPALLVDIESAPIRLGRARQLATELGADYRHIDSLPLLAGSLESAL
;
A
#
# COMPACT_ATOMS: atom_id res chain seq x y z
N ILE A 1 -20.46 -13.16 -28.61
CA ILE A 1 -19.73 -12.65 -27.43
C ILE A 1 -20.24 -11.23 -27.20
N ARG A 2 -21.00 -10.99 -26.13
CA ARG A 2 -21.41 -9.64 -25.75
C ARG A 2 -20.29 -9.01 -24.95
N PRO A 3 -19.76 -7.80 -25.31
CA PRO A 3 -18.77 -7.12 -24.54
C PRO A 3 -19.34 -6.79 -23.16
N ARG A 4 -18.60 -7.13 -22.10
CA ARG A 4 -18.95 -6.73 -20.75
C ARG A 4 -18.59 -5.26 -20.57
N THR A 5 -19.57 -4.42 -20.22
CA THR A 5 -19.32 -3.06 -19.79
C THR A 5 -18.61 -3.08 -18.44
N ALA A 6 -17.41 -2.49 -18.36
CA ALA A 6 -16.71 -2.30 -17.10
C ALA A 6 -17.13 -0.97 -16.50
N PRO A 7 -17.53 -0.90 -15.20
CA PRO A 7 -17.85 0.35 -14.55
C PRO A 7 -16.61 1.25 -14.54
N GLY A 8 -16.79 2.54 -14.82
CA GLY A 8 -15.71 3.53 -14.82
C GLY A 8 -15.00 3.76 -16.17
N ALA A 9 -15.41 3.09 -17.25
CA ALA A 9 -14.85 3.34 -18.59
C ALA A 9 -15.05 4.80 -19.05
N ASP A 10 -16.14 5.44 -18.62
CA ASP A 10 -16.51 6.82 -18.95
C ASP A 10 -16.11 7.81 -17.84
N ALA A 11 -15.43 7.35 -16.79
CA ALA A 11 -15.00 8.23 -15.70
C ALA A 11 -13.94 9.22 -16.22
N ARG A 12 -14.17 10.51 -16.00
CA ARG A 12 -13.15 11.54 -16.28
C ARG A 12 -11.91 11.23 -15.47
N ALA A 13 -10.74 11.23 -16.14
CA ALA A 13 -9.47 11.02 -15.47
C ALA A 13 -9.31 12.03 -14.31
N ALA A 14 -9.16 11.53 -13.08
CA ALA A 14 -8.93 12.38 -11.93
C ALA A 14 -7.65 13.21 -12.13
N PRO A 15 -7.67 14.53 -11.79
CA PRO A 15 -6.50 15.37 -11.95
C PRO A 15 -5.39 14.87 -11.01
N GLY A 16 -4.29 14.42 -11.59
CA GLY A 16 -3.07 14.07 -10.88
C GLY A 16 -2.08 15.24 -10.81
N THR A 17 -0.99 15.08 -10.09
CA THR A 17 0.12 16.03 -10.09
C THR A 17 0.76 16.14 -11.48
N LEU A 18 1.11 17.37 -11.89
CA LEU A 18 1.81 17.62 -13.14
C LEU A 18 3.19 16.94 -13.09
N GLY A 19 3.49 16.12 -14.07
CA GLY A 19 4.77 15.41 -14.15
C GLY A 19 5.07 14.96 -15.57
N ASN A 20 6.32 14.54 -15.81
CA ASN A 20 6.79 14.00 -17.10
C ASN A 20 6.30 12.56 -17.36
N GLY A 21 5.22 12.13 -16.73
CA GLY A 21 4.68 10.77 -16.86
C GLY A 21 4.21 10.44 -18.27
N ARG A 22 4.41 9.20 -18.71
CA ARG A 22 3.91 8.70 -20.01
C ARG A 22 2.39 8.44 -20.03
N ASN A 23 1.78 8.32 -18.87
CA ASN A 23 0.36 7.97 -18.69
C ASN A 23 -0.34 9.05 -17.85
N GLY A 24 -1.49 9.51 -18.27
CA GLY A 24 -2.29 10.50 -17.56
C GLY A 24 -3.05 11.42 -18.51
N ALA A 25 -3.98 12.21 -17.95
CA ALA A 25 -4.76 13.18 -18.72
C ALA A 25 -3.86 14.30 -19.25
N SER A 26 -4.08 14.68 -20.51
CA SER A 26 -3.35 15.79 -21.15
C SER A 26 -3.81 17.13 -20.58
N ARG A 27 -2.86 18.02 -20.30
CA ARG A 27 -3.10 19.42 -19.87
C ARG A 27 -2.16 20.35 -20.61
N SER A 28 -2.58 21.58 -20.83
CA SER A 28 -1.72 22.64 -21.38
C SER A 28 -0.75 23.16 -20.32
N GLY A 29 0.54 23.36 -20.65
CA GLY A 29 1.55 23.89 -19.72
C GLY A 29 2.96 23.88 -20.29
N VAL A 30 3.94 24.30 -19.48
CA VAL A 30 5.32 24.58 -19.91
C VAL A 30 6.22 23.34 -19.92
N THR A 31 5.82 22.24 -19.25
CA THR A 31 6.60 20.99 -19.18
C THR A 31 5.73 19.81 -19.59
N GLY A 32 6.25 18.92 -20.44
CA GLY A 32 5.52 17.76 -20.90
C GLY A 32 6.12 17.10 -22.14
N ARG A 33 5.34 16.27 -22.80
CA ARG A 33 5.69 15.69 -24.10
C ARG A 33 5.44 16.71 -25.20
N ILE A 34 6.31 16.76 -26.20
CA ILE A 34 6.11 17.60 -27.39
C ILE A 34 4.85 17.15 -28.13
N ASP A 35 3.92 18.09 -28.34
CA ASP A 35 2.80 17.92 -29.25
C ASP A 35 3.25 18.33 -30.65
N TRP A 36 3.70 17.33 -31.41
CA TRP A 36 4.17 17.59 -32.77
C TRP A 36 3.10 18.16 -33.69
N PRO A 37 1.86 17.65 -33.70
CA PRO A 37 0.80 18.26 -34.52
C PRO A 37 0.58 19.72 -34.18
N ALA A 38 0.40 20.06 -32.92
CA ALA A 38 0.16 21.42 -32.49
C ALA A 38 1.39 22.33 -32.73
N SER A 39 2.61 21.80 -32.57
CA SER A 39 3.85 22.54 -32.87
C SER A 39 3.98 22.86 -34.36
N LEU A 40 3.69 21.91 -35.23
CA LEU A 40 3.76 22.09 -36.69
C LEU A 40 2.67 23.01 -37.22
N LEU A 41 1.46 23.00 -36.60
CA LEU A 41 0.38 23.94 -36.93
C LEU A 41 0.76 25.40 -36.63
N LYS A 42 1.63 25.65 -35.67
CA LYS A 42 2.17 26.99 -35.38
C LYS A 42 3.23 27.44 -36.37
N GLY A 43 3.72 26.54 -37.19
CA GLY A 43 4.80 26.78 -38.14
C GLY A 43 5.94 25.77 -37.97
N ARG A 44 7.06 26.01 -38.71
CA ARG A 44 8.25 25.15 -38.60
C ARG A 44 9.04 25.49 -37.33
N PRO A 45 9.04 24.66 -36.28
CA PRO A 45 9.78 24.95 -35.06
C PRO A 45 11.30 24.97 -35.33
N ARG A 46 11.96 26.03 -34.94
CA ARG A 46 13.44 26.20 -35.05
C ARG A 46 14.11 26.19 -33.71
N THR A 47 13.35 26.53 -32.64
CA THR A 47 13.85 26.61 -31.28
C THR A 47 12.95 25.80 -30.34
N ARG A 48 13.45 25.53 -29.12
CA ARG A 48 12.65 24.83 -28.09
C ARG A 48 11.39 25.63 -27.67
N GLN A 49 11.40 26.93 -27.83
CA GLN A 49 10.29 27.80 -27.49
C GLN A 49 9.12 27.71 -28.50
N ASP A 50 9.41 27.27 -29.73
CA ASP A 50 8.37 27.06 -30.76
C ASP A 50 7.58 25.76 -30.55
N LEU A 51 8.05 24.92 -29.63
CA LEU A 51 7.41 23.64 -29.36
C LEU A 51 6.23 23.80 -28.43
N VAL A 52 5.09 23.23 -28.83
CA VAL A 52 3.93 23.07 -27.95
C VAL A 52 4.13 21.85 -27.09
N LEU A 53 4.07 22.04 -25.79
CA LEU A 53 4.20 20.96 -24.81
C LEU A 53 2.83 20.58 -24.25
N GLN A 54 2.54 19.30 -24.21
CA GLN A 54 1.36 18.75 -23.52
C GLN A 54 1.79 18.10 -22.21
N PRO A 55 1.67 18.78 -21.07
CA PRO A 55 1.92 18.13 -19.79
C PRO A 55 0.86 17.08 -19.53
N ARG A 56 1.29 15.93 -19.05
CA ARG A 56 0.38 14.87 -18.60
C ARG A 56 0.33 14.85 -17.08
N SER A 57 -0.87 14.82 -16.53
CA SER A 57 -1.02 14.52 -15.12
C SER A 57 -0.79 13.02 -14.92
N SER A 58 0.08 12.65 -14.02
CA SER A 58 0.23 11.26 -13.59
C SER A 58 -0.56 11.03 -12.30
N LYS A 59 -1.22 9.86 -12.17
CA LYS A 59 -1.73 9.43 -10.87
C LYS A 59 -0.55 9.43 -9.91
N PRO A 60 -0.68 10.00 -8.70
CA PRO A 60 0.38 9.92 -7.70
C PRO A 60 0.83 8.47 -7.51
N ALA A 61 2.13 8.26 -7.34
CA ALA A 61 2.62 6.93 -6.99
C ALA A 61 2.05 6.53 -5.64
N GLU A 62 1.62 5.29 -5.53
CA GLU A 62 1.13 4.73 -4.27
C GLU A 62 2.19 3.83 -3.65
N LEU A 63 2.32 3.93 -2.34
CA LEU A 63 3.17 3.07 -1.53
C LEU A 63 2.34 2.44 -0.41
N TRP A 64 2.39 1.13 -0.32
CA TRP A 64 1.76 0.39 0.76
C TRP A 64 2.84 -0.21 1.65
N LEU A 65 2.88 0.24 2.90
CA LEU A 65 3.67 -0.39 3.95
C LEU A 65 2.83 -1.47 4.61
N VAL A 66 3.30 -2.70 4.57
CA VAL A 66 2.64 -3.86 5.17
C VAL A 66 3.49 -4.37 6.32
N ILE A 67 2.95 -4.36 7.53
CA ILE A 67 3.58 -4.92 8.72
C ILE A 67 2.85 -6.22 9.03
N VAL A 68 3.60 -7.32 9.04
CA VAL A 68 3.05 -8.66 9.24
C VAL A 68 3.61 -9.25 10.53
N ASP A 69 2.72 -9.48 11.48
CA ASP A 69 3.04 -10.25 12.68
C ASP A 69 2.82 -11.73 12.39
N ALA A 70 3.90 -12.50 12.42
CA ALA A 70 3.89 -13.95 12.25
C ALA A 70 4.44 -14.65 13.50
N SER A 71 4.03 -14.20 14.66
CA SER A 71 4.42 -14.76 15.95
C SER A 71 3.88 -16.19 16.15
N ALA A 72 4.38 -16.88 17.17
CA ALA A 72 3.97 -18.25 17.47
C ALA A 72 2.46 -18.39 17.77
N SER A 73 1.81 -17.34 18.24
CA SER A 73 0.35 -17.29 18.50
C SER A 73 -0.47 -17.44 17.23
N THR A 74 0.01 -16.94 16.10
CA THR A 74 -0.70 -16.98 14.81
C THR A 74 -0.80 -18.38 14.20
N ARG A 75 -0.04 -19.36 14.71
CA ARG A 75 -0.19 -20.78 14.31
C ARG A 75 -1.53 -21.38 14.69
N ARG A 76 -2.14 -20.86 15.76
CA ARG A 76 -3.36 -21.42 16.31
C ARG A 76 -4.57 -21.05 15.48
N HIS A 77 -5.53 -21.96 15.39
CA HIS A 77 -6.84 -21.73 14.78
C HIS A 77 -6.83 -21.24 13.32
N GLY A 78 -5.77 -21.52 12.56
CA GLY A 78 -5.69 -21.14 11.15
C GLY A 78 -5.47 -19.66 10.87
N ALA A 79 -5.14 -18.85 11.88
CA ALA A 79 -4.94 -17.40 11.74
C ALA A 79 -3.88 -17.07 10.69
N LEU A 80 -2.75 -17.79 10.69
CA LEU A 80 -1.70 -17.61 9.69
C LEU A 80 -2.18 -17.92 8.26
N SER A 81 -3.00 -18.96 8.09
CA SER A 81 -3.56 -19.30 6.77
C SER A 81 -4.44 -18.18 6.23
N LYS A 82 -5.30 -17.61 7.07
CA LYS A 82 -6.13 -16.46 6.70
C LYS A 82 -5.29 -15.23 6.39
N ALA A 83 -4.25 -14.96 7.20
CA ALA A 83 -3.31 -13.88 6.96
C ALA A 83 -2.57 -14.04 5.61
N LYS A 84 -2.14 -15.26 5.26
CA LYS A 84 -1.53 -15.56 3.97
C LYS A 84 -2.49 -15.29 2.81
N GLY A 85 -3.76 -15.69 2.92
CA GLY A 85 -4.78 -15.39 1.92
C GLY A 85 -4.95 -13.89 1.70
N LEU A 86 -5.10 -13.12 2.79
CA LEU A 86 -5.19 -11.66 2.72
C LEU A 86 -3.96 -11.02 2.10
N LEU A 87 -2.75 -11.43 2.52
CA LEU A 87 -1.50 -10.92 1.97
C LEU A 87 -1.36 -11.21 0.47
N SER A 88 -1.76 -12.40 0.02
CA SER A 88 -1.76 -12.75 -1.40
C SER A 88 -2.63 -11.78 -2.21
N GLU A 89 -3.83 -11.47 -1.71
CA GLU A 89 -4.72 -10.49 -2.35
C GLU A 89 -4.14 -9.08 -2.35
N VAL A 90 -3.57 -8.64 -1.22
CA VAL A 90 -2.90 -7.33 -1.09
C VAL A 90 -1.76 -7.20 -2.10
N PHE A 91 -0.92 -8.21 -2.24
CA PHE A 91 0.20 -8.20 -3.18
C PHE A 91 -0.28 -8.19 -4.64
N GLU A 92 -1.32 -8.96 -4.94
CA GLU A 92 -1.91 -8.97 -6.29
C GLU A 92 -2.57 -7.62 -6.61
N GLN A 93 -3.28 -7.02 -5.67
CA GLN A 93 -3.87 -5.71 -5.84
C GLN A 93 -2.82 -4.61 -6.02
N ALA A 94 -1.74 -4.63 -5.21
CA ALA A 94 -0.61 -3.72 -5.38
C ALA A 94 0.02 -3.86 -6.78
N ARG A 95 0.14 -5.09 -7.29
CA ARG A 95 0.64 -5.36 -8.63
C ARG A 95 -0.27 -4.77 -9.70
N ARG A 96 -1.60 -4.98 -9.59
CA ARG A 96 -2.60 -4.43 -10.54
C ARG A 96 -2.61 -2.90 -10.53
N GLN A 97 -2.52 -2.28 -9.37
CA GLN A 97 -2.49 -0.83 -9.20
C GLN A 97 -1.12 -0.22 -9.48
N ARG A 98 -0.10 -1.06 -9.70
CA ARG A 98 1.30 -0.64 -9.84
C ARG A 98 1.81 0.13 -8.62
N ALA A 99 1.25 -0.14 -7.45
CA ALA A 99 1.71 0.40 -6.20
C ALA A 99 3.10 -0.16 -5.84
N ARG A 100 3.87 0.63 -5.11
CA ARG A 100 5.09 0.16 -4.48
C ARG A 100 4.75 -0.51 -3.17
N LEU A 101 5.52 -1.52 -2.82
CA LEU A 101 5.36 -2.24 -1.55
C LEU A 101 6.60 -2.05 -0.67
N ALA A 102 6.35 -1.92 0.61
CA ALA A 102 7.32 -2.11 1.67
C ALA A 102 6.72 -3.14 2.62
N VAL A 103 7.48 -4.16 2.95
CA VAL A 103 7.01 -5.26 3.80
C VAL A 103 7.97 -5.44 4.95
N LEU A 104 7.44 -5.33 6.16
CA LEU A 104 8.14 -5.52 7.40
C LEU A 104 7.56 -6.74 8.13
N HIS A 105 8.40 -7.71 8.40
CA HIS A 105 8.04 -8.95 9.06
C HIS A 105 8.44 -8.89 10.53
N ALA A 106 7.44 -8.85 11.40
CA ALA A 106 7.63 -8.85 12.85
C ALA A 106 7.67 -10.31 13.36
N THR A 107 8.86 -10.88 13.43
CA THR A 107 9.08 -12.24 13.94
C THR A 107 10.43 -12.35 14.67
N GLY A 108 10.54 -13.29 15.60
CA GLY A 108 11.78 -13.51 16.32
C GLY A 108 12.10 -12.42 17.32
N ARG A 109 13.31 -11.87 17.29
CA ARG A 109 13.78 -10.84 18.22
C ARG A 109 13.68 -9.42 17.67
N GLN A 110 13.73 -9.25 16.36
CA GLN A 110 13.74 -7.96 15.67
C GLN A 110 12.91 -8.04 14.41
N ALA A 111 12.30 -6.92 14.03
CA ALA A 111 11.59 -6.80 12.77
C ALA A 111 12.56 -6.86 11.58
N GLN A 112 12.15 -7.52 10.52
CA GLN A 112 12.96 -7.73 9.32
C GLN A 112 12.31 -7.10 8.10
N TRP A 113 13.06 -6.26 7.40
CA TRP A 113 12.66 -5.72 6.12
C TRP A 113 12.80 -6.76 5.02
N LEU A 114 11.69 -7.04 4.34
CA LEU A 114 11.66 -7.92 3.18
C LEU A 114 11.59 -7.13 1.88
N TRP A 115 10.85 -6.04 1.89
CA TRP A 115 10.67 -5.12 0.77
C TRP A 115 10.73 -3.68 1.27
N GLN A 116 11.39 -2.79 0.52
CA GLN A 116 11.55 -1.39 0.89
C GLN A 116 11.19 -0.45 -0.27
N GLY A 117 9.92 -0.46 -0.68
CA GLY A 117 9.42 0.44 -1.72
C GLY A 117 9.70 0.01 -3.16
N GLN A 118 9.93 -1.29 -3.38
CA GLN A 118 9.99 -1.85 -4.72
C GLN A 118 8.58 -2.15 -5.25
N LYS A 119 8.50 -2.44 -6.56
CA LYS A 119 7.25 -2.94 -7.16
C LYS A 119 6.94 -4.35 -6.63
N ALA A 120 5.65 -4.66 -6.51
CA ALA A 120 5.22 -6.01 -6.21
C ALA A 120 5.75 -7.00 -7.28
N SER A 121 6.36 -8.09 -6.84
CA SER A 121 6.93 -9.11 -7.71
C SER A 121 6.48 -10.51 -7.28
N GLN A 122 6.70 -11.49 -8.14
CA GLN A 122 6.38 -12.88 -7.84
C GLN A 122 7.19 -13.43 -6.65
N ALA A 123 8.35 -12.88 -6.36
CA ALA A 123 9.16 -13.27 -5.19
C ALA A 123 8.42 -13.06 -3.85
N LEU A 124 7.47 -12.10 -3.78
CA LEU A 124 6.61 -11.94 -2.61
C LEU A 124 5.66 -13.13 -2.42
N GLN A 125 5.18 -13.73 -3.49
CA GLN A 125 4.33 -14.92 -3.41
C GLN A 125 5.14 -16.15 -2.95
N GLN A 126 6.39 -16.28 -3.40
CA GLN A 126 7.29 -17.35 -2.94
C GLN A 126 7.58 -17.20 -1.45
N TRP A 127 7.98 -16.00 -1.01
CA TRP A 127 8.16 -15.72 0.41
C TRP A 127 6.89 -16.01 1.23
N LEU A 128 5.72 -15.64 0.71
CA LEU A 128 4.45 -15.89 1.40
C LEU A 128 4.16 -17.39 1.55
N ALA A 129 4.51 -18.20 0.57
CA ALA A 129 4.39 -19.67 0.66
C ALA A 129 5.27 -20.22 1.80
N GLU A 130 6.49 -19.71 1.92
CA GLU A 130 7.48 -20.11 2.93
C GLU A 130 7.22 -19.50 4.32
N LEU A 131 6.38 -18.46 4.42
CA LEU A 131 6.09 -17.78 5.66
C LEU A 131 5.60 -18.76 6.73
N GLY A 132 6.39 -18.92 7.78
CA GLY A 132 6.08 -19.70 8.98
C GLY A 132 5.71 -18.77 10.14
N ALA A 133 4.99 -19.29 11.11
CA ALA A 133 4.81 -18.61 12.38
C ALA A 133 5.82 -19.15 13.39
N GLY A 134 6.49 -18.27 14.11
CA GLY A 134 7.45 -18.67 15.14
C GLY A 134 8.16 -17.49 15.78
N GLY A 135 8.76 -17.72 16.93
CA GLY A 135 9.53 -16.71 17.65
C GLY A 135 8.66 -15.72 18.45
N GLY A 136 9.29 -14.61 18.83
CA GLY A 136 8.66 -13.51 19.54
C GLY A 136 7.81 -12.62 18.61
N THR A 137 7.25 -11.56 19.21
CA THR A 137 6.42 -10.58 18.47
C THR A 137 7.05 -9.19 18.59
N PRO A 138 8.09 -8.86 17.79
CA PRO A 138 8.69 -7.53 17.77
C PRO A 138 7.79 -6.54 16.98
N LEU A 139 6.47 -6.59 17.17
CA LEU A 139 5.53 -5.75 16.45
C LEU A 139 5.77 -4.27 16.75
N PHE A 140 6.10 -3.95 18.00
CA PHE A 140 6.39 -2.59 18.39
C PHE A 140 7.63 -2.02 17.66
N ASP A 141 8.70 -2.82 17.60
CA ASP A 141 9.91 -2.49 16.83
C ASP A 141 9.58 -2.30 15.34
N ALA A 142 8.73 -3.17 14.79
CA ALA A 142 8.26 -3.03 13.41
C ALA A 142 7.46 -1.74 13.17
N LEU A 143 6.58 -1.37 14.08
CA LEU A 143 5.81 -0.13 13.99
C LEU A 143 6.73 1.10 14.02
N GLN A 144 7.69 1.14 14.94
CA GLN A 144 8.66 2.23 15.06
C GLN A 144 9.54 2.33 13.80
N GLN A 145 10.12 1.22 13.36
CA GLN A 145 10.94 1.19 12.14
C GLN A 145 10.13 1.60 10.91
N GLY A 146 8.87 1.16 10.82
CA GLY A 146 7.95 1.51 9.75
C GLY A 146 7.67 3.00 9.70
N ALA A 147 7.34 3.60 10.84
CA ALA A 147 7.07 5.03 10.95
C ALA A 147 8.29 5.89 10.57
N ASP A 148 9.48 5.54 11.07
CA ASP A 148 10.72 6.23 10.76
C ASP A 148 11.08 6.13 9.28
N TRP A 149 10.86 4.97 8.68
CA TRP A 149 11.10 4.76 7.26
C TRP A 149 10.10 5.54 6.40
N GLN A 150 8.81 5.53 6.74
CA GLN A 150 7.78 6.31 6.07
C GLN A 150 8.06 7.81 6.12
N ALA A 151 8.45 8.33 7.28
CA ALA A 151 8.80 9.74 7.44
C ALA A 151 9.98 10.16 6.56
N ARG A 152 11.04 9.33 6.48
CA ARG A 152 12.17 9.56 5.59
C ARG A 152 11.75 9.52 4.13
N ARG A 153 10.92 8.55 3.76
CA ARG A 153 10.45 8.38 2.39
C ARG A 153 9.54 9.51 1.94
N GLN A 154 8.68 10.02 2.82
CA GLN A 154 7.80 11.16 2.54
C GLN A 154 8.60 12.42 2.18
N ARG A 155 9.76 12.64 2.82
CA ARG A 155 10.65 13.76 2.48
C ARG A 155 11.26 13.60 1.09
N LEU A 156 11.61 12.38 0.69
CA LEU A 156 12.21 12.08 -0.62
C LEU A 156 11.17 12.04 -1.74
N HIS A 157 9.94 11.66 -1.43
CA HIS A 157 8.85 11.48 -2.39
C HIS A 157 7.55 12.14 -1.89
N PRO A 158 7.50 13.47 -1.77
CA PRO A 158 6.38 14.20 -1.13
C PRO A 158 5.03 14.00 -1.85
N ALA A 159 5.05 13.67 -3.14
CA ALA A 159 3.85 13.40 -3.93
C ALA A 159 3.39 11.93 -3.86
N GLU A 160 4.13 11.05 -3.18
CA GLU A 160 3.77 9.64 -3.03
C GLU A 160 2.69 9.48 -1.96
N ARG A 161 1.60 8.80 -2.29
CA ARG A 161 0.54 8.49 -1.32
C ARG A 161 0.93 7.23 -0.57
N GLN A 162 1.11 7.38 0.73
CA GLN A 162 1.46 6.27 1.61
C GLN A 162 0.21 5.72 2.29
N ARG A 163 0.19 4.41 2.50
CA ARG A 163 -0.83 3.68 3.27
C ARG A 163 -0.13 2.65 4.14
N LEU A 164 -0.69 2.41 5.32
CA LEU A 164 -0.17 1.44 6.28
C LEU A 164 -1.20 0.31 6.48
N LEU A 165 -0.76 -0.93 6.31
CA LEU A 165 -1.53 -2.12 6.65
C LEU A 165 -0.79 -2.89 7.74
N ILE A 166 -1.47 -3.16 8.84
CA ILE A 166 -0.94 -3.95 9.96
C ILE A 166 -1.78 -5.23 10.07
N ILE A 167 -1.12 -6.38 10.08
CA ILE A 167 -1.77 -7.69 10.27
C ILE A 167 -1.19 -8.30 11.53
N THR A 168 -2.00 -8.47 12.56
CA THR A 168 -1.60 -8.99 13.87
C THR A 168 -2.75 -9.69 14.58
N ASP A 169 -2.46 -10.62 15.48
CA ASP A 169 -3.43 -11.18 16.41
C ASP A 169 -3.55 -10.35 17.71
N GLY A 170 -2.81 -9.26 17.81
CA GLY A 170 -2.84 -8.34 18.94
C GLY A 170 -2.40 -8.92 20.27
N ARG A 171 -1.76 -10.08 20.29
CA ARG A 171 -1.32 -10.74 21.53
C ARG A 171 -0.04 -10.16 22.09
N LEU A 172 -0.04 -8.86 22.24
CA LEU A 172 1.02 -8.11 22.92
C LEU A 172 0.70 -8.01 24.41
N ARG A 173 1.74 -8.00 25.24
CA ARG A 173 1.54 -7.80 26.70
C ARG A 173 1.31 -6.30 26.97
N ASP A 174 2.35 -5.56 27.07
CA ASP A 174 2.30 -4.12 27.27
C ASP A 174 3.12 -3.43 26.19
N TRP A 175 2.68 -2.25 25.77
CA TRP A 175 3.41 -1.44 24.80
C TRP A 175 3.46 0.01 25.26
N PRO A 176 4.53 0.76 24.96
CA PRO A 176 4.59 2.18 25.26
C PRO A 176 3.59 2.94 24.38
N ALA A 177 3.23 4.15 24.80
CA ALA A 177 2.35 5.02 24.05
C ALA A 177 2.86 5.20 22.61
N LEU A 178 1.98 4.99 21.63
CA LEU A 178 2.26 5.11 20.21
C LEU A 178 1.80 6.46 19.67
N ALA A 179 2.58 7.02 18.76
CA ALA A 179 2.12 8.15 17.98
C ALA A 179 1.13 7.68 16.91
N PRO A 180 0.07 8.46 16.61
CA PRO A 180 -0.82 8.16 15.50
C PRO A 180 -0.07 8.04 14.18
N SER A 181 -0.58 7.18 13.29
CA SER A 181 -0.02 7.01 11.95
C SER A 181 -0.08 8.31 11.16
N ALA A 182 1.01 8.65 10.47
CA ALA A 182 1.08 9.84 9.61
C ALA A 182 0.33 9.69 8.27
N CYS A 183 -0.15 8.47 7.97
CA CYS A 183 -0.88 8.18 6.74
C CYS A 183 -2.12 7.31 7.05
N PRO A 184 -3.08 7.19 6.13
CA PRO A 184 -4.19 6.26 6.30
C PRO A 184 -3.69 4.87 6.68
N ALA A 185 -4.22 4.32 7.75
CA ALA A 185 -3.79 3.06 8.32
C ALA A 185 -4.97 2.11 8.54
N LEU A 186 -4.78 0.85 8.21
CA LEU A 186 -5.73 -0.23 8.47
C LEU A 186 -5.05 -1.29 9.35
N LEU A 187 -5.68 -1.66 10.44
CA LEU A 187 -5.27 -2.78 11.26
C LEU A 187 -6.24 -3.94 11.06
N VAL A 188 -5.73 -5.05 10.58
CA VAL A 188 -6.47 -6.30 10.44
C VAL A 188 -6.11 -7.23 11.59
N ASP A 189 -7.11 -7.49 12.41
CA ASP A 189 -7.04 -8.42 13.52
C ASP A 189 -7.28 -9.84 13.01
N ILE A 190 -6.27 -10.70 13.19
CA ILE A 190 -6.33 -12.12 12.82
C ILE A 190 -6.54 -13.03 14.04
N GLU A 191 -6.92 -12.47 15.21
CA GLU A 191 -7.18 -13.27 16.41
C GLU A 191 -8.35 -14.22 16.19
N SER A 192 -8.05 -15.51 16.09
CA SER A 192 -9.03 -16.58 15.87
C SER A 192 -9.33 -17.39 17.14
N ALA A 193 -8.95 -16.91 18.32
CA ALA A 193 -9.21 -17.58 19.58
C ALA A 193 -10.70 -17.44 20.00
N PRO A 194 -11.27 -18.44 20.70
CA PRO A 194 -12.64 -18.35 21.23
C PRO A 194 -12.83 -17.16 22.18
N ILE A 195 -11.83 -16.85 22.98
CA ILE A 195 -11.80 -15.68 23.86
C ILE A 195 -10.84 -14.65 23.24
N ARG A 196 -11.41 -13.56 22.77
CA ARG A 196 -10.65 -12.45 22.16
C ARG A 196 -10.23 -11.47 23.23
N LEU A 197 -8.95 -11.07 23.19
CA LEU A 197 -8.41 -10.09 24.14
C LEU A 197 -8.75 -8.65 23.76
N GLY A 198 -9.11 -8.39 22.48
CA GLY A 198 -9.45 -7.05 21.98
C GLY A 198 -8.29 -6.05 21.93
N ARG A 199 -7.06 -6.49 22.17
CA ARG A 199 -5.88 -5.63 22.21
C ARG A 199 -5.53 -5.04 20.84
N ALA A 200 -5.80 -5.78 19.75
CA ALA A 200 -5.65 -5.27 18.39
C ALA A 200 -6.52 -4.03 18.14
N ARG A 201 -7.75 -3.99 18.69
CA ARG A 201 -8.63 -2.83 18.59
C ARG A 201 -8.07 -1.63 19.36
N GLN A 202 -7.54 -1.86 20.56
CA GLN A 202 -6.88 -0.80 21.34
C GLN A 202 -5.69 -0.24 20.59
N LEU A 203 -4.84 -1.10 20.03
CA LEU A 203 -3.69 -0.72 19.21
C LEU A 203 -4.11 0.13 18.00
N ALA A 204 -5.18 -0.27 17.31
CA ALA A 204 -5.73 0.50 16.19
C ALA A 204 -6.18 1.90 16.63
N THR A 205 -6.86 2.01 17.78
CA THR A 205 -7.29 3.30 18.33
C THR A 205 -6.11 4.22 18.61
N GLU A 206 -5.04 3.72 19.24
CA GLU A 206 -3.83 4.50 19.53
C GLU A 206 -3.11 4.97 18.27
N LEU A 207 -3.06 4.12 17.25
CA LEU A 207 -2.46 4.45 15.94
C LEU A 207 -3.34 5.34 15.06
N GLY A 208 -4.60 5.61 15.45
CA GLY A 208 -5.57 6.26 14.58
C GLY A 208 -5.88 5.45 13.32
N ALA A 209 -5.77 4.12 13.40
CA ALA A 209 -6.00 3.20 12.29
C ALA A 209 -7.44 2.68 12.28
N ASP A 210 -7.97 2.43 11.09
CA ASP A 210 -9.22 1.69 10.94
C ASP A 210 -9.02 0.25 11.42
N TYR A 211 -9.93 -0.23 12.25
CA TYR A 211 -9.91 -1.60 12.75
C TYR A 211 -10.84 -2.50 11.97
N ARG A 212 -10.36 -3.64 11.52
CA ARG A 212 -11.17 -4.71 10.93
C ARG A 212 -10.73 -6.06 11.48
N HIS A 213 -11.70 -6.94 11.73
CA HIS A 213 -11.41 -8.34 12.00
C HIS A 213 -11.37 -9.11 10.68
N ILE A 214 -10.47 -10.08 10.54
CA ILE A 214 -10.25 -10.81 9.28
C ILE A 214 -11.52 -11.50 8.76
N ASP A 215 -12.35 -12.01 9.66
CA ASP A 215 -13.62 -12.66 9.29
C ASP A 215 -14.70 -11.68 8.82
N SER A 216 -14.52 -10.37 9.07
CA SER A 216 -15.43 -9.31 8.60
C SER A 216 -14.99 -8.68 7.29
N LEU A 217 -13.81 -9.05 6.79
CA LEU A 217 -13.34 -8.59 5.49
C LEU A 217 -14.09 -9.35 4.40
N PRO A 218 -14.77 -8.68 3.47
CA PRO A 218 -15.38 -9.36 2.34
C PRO A 218 -14.31 -9.98 1.47
N LEU A 219 -14.48 -11.25 1.11
CA LEU A 219 -13.58 -12.07 0.29
C LEU A 219 -13.44 -11.59 -1.18
N LEU A 220 -13.85 -10.39 -1.53
CA LEU A 220 -13.90 -9.90 -2.90
C LEU A 220 -12.94 -8.74 -3.14
N ALA A 221 -12.21 -8.84 -4.22
CA ALA A 221 -11.14 -7.99 -4.72
C ALA A 221 -11.43 -6.46 -4.88
N GLY A 222 -12.57 -5.94 -4.41
CA GLY A 222 -12.92 -4.52 -4.47
C GLY A 222 -12.97 -3.82 -3.12
N SER A 223 -12.91 -4.56 -2.01
CA SER A 223 -13.23 -4.03 -0.69
C SER A 223 -12.06 -3.41 0.05
N LEU A 224 -10.83 -3.73 -0.33
CA LEU A 224 -9.64 -3.11 0.25
C LEU A 224 -9.46 -1.67 -0.24
N GLU A 225 -10.01 -1.32 -1.42
CA GLU A 225 -9.97 0.07 -1.92
C GLU A 225 -10.79 1.04 -1.07
N SER A 226 -11.88 0.57 -0.48
CA SER A 226 -12.74 1.37 0.41
C SER A 226 -12.25 1.40 1.86
N ALA A 227 -11.38 0.49 2.25
CA ALA A 227 -10.89 0.35 3.61
C ALA A 227 -9.45 0.88 3.80
N LEU A 228 -8.72 1.11 2.73
CA LEU A 228 -7.44 1.79 2.66
C LEU A 228 -7.59 3.13 1.93
#